data_d19ecb5580deb4fdd0899240d2b8b78e
#
_entry.id   d19ecb5580deb4fdd0899240d2b8b78e
#
_cell.length_a   1.000
_cell.length_b   1.000
_cell.length_c   1.000
_cell.angle_alpha   90.00
_cell.angle_beta   90.00
_cell.angle_gamma   90.00
#
_symmetry.space_group_name_H-M   'P 1'
#
loop_
_entity.id
_entity.type
_entity.pdbx_description
1 polymer ?
#
loop_
_entity_poly.entity_id
_entity_poly.type
_entity_poly.pdbx_seq_one_letter_code
_entity_poly.pdbx_strand_id
1 'polypeptide(L)'
;NSANDIAIGNTSVDEVKGQVDFSTFSDKRIKKDVVDSDLGLDFINLLKPRKFKRVNPNEYPDDIRKPLDGQDKKGNKFEWTDNQANKVWDGLIAQEVKEAVDKCKTTFSGWGEEKNSKQLITYSTMVMPLIKAVQELSTKVEDLEKQLKDK
;
A
#
# COMPACT_ATOMS: atom_id res chain seq x y z
N ASN A 1 -2.16 4.65 18.93
CA ASN A 1 -1.97 3.25 18.54
C ASN A 1 -3.00 2.40 19.27
N SER A 2 -3.55 1.40 18.60
CA SER A 2 -4.33 0.37 19.28
C SER A 2 -3.39 -0.50 20.14
N ALA A 3 -3.93 -1.23 21.13
CA ALA A 3 -3.12 -2.08 22.00
C ALA A 3 -2.34 -3.20 21.27
N ASN A 4 -2.66 -3.42 19.97
CA ASN A 4 -2.10 -4.49 19.13
C ASN A 4 -1.23 -3.97 17.99
N ASP A 5 -0.89 -2.67 17.96
CA ASP A 5 -0.04 -2.10 16.93
C ASP A 5 1.44 -2.10 17.36
N ILE A 6 2.31 -2.53 16.46
CA ILE A 6 3.76 -2.40 16.59
C ILE A 6 4.22 -1.33 15.61
N ALA A 7 4.70 -0.18 16.10
CA ALA A 7 5.30 0.87 15.29
C ALA A 7 6.83 0.76 15.33
N ILE A 8 7.46 0.61 14.18
CA ILE A 8 8.91 0.57 14.04
C ILE A 8 9.39 1.94 13.56
N GLY A 9 10.04 2.70 14.46
CA GLY A 9 10.58 4.02 14.16
C GLY A 9 9.56 5.16 14.31
N ASN A 10 9.91 6.30 13.71
CA ASN A 10 9.13 7.53 13.70
C ASN A 10 9.24 8.22 12.33
N THR A 11 8.77 9.45 12.19
CA THR A 11 8.78 10.22 10.94
C THR A 11 10.18 10.65 10.46
N SER A 12 11.25 10.41 11.25
CA SER A 12 12.65 10.64 10.85
C SER A 12 13.37 9.40 10.33
N VAL A 13 12.71 8.22 10.31
CA VAL A 13 13.31 7.00 9.77
C VAL A 13 13.31 7.05 8.24
N ASP A 14 14.50 6.96 7.68
CA ASP A 14 14.70 6.97 6.22
C ASP A 14 14.65 5.57 5.61
N GLU A 15 15.02 4.54 6.39
CA GLU A 15 15.12 3.17 5.88
C GLU A 15 15.00 2.14 7.01
N VAL A 16 14.36 1.01 6.72
CA VAL A 16 14.33 -0.18 7.58
C VAL A 16 15.03 -1.31 6.83
N LYS A 17 16.10 -1.84 7.41
CA LYS A 17 16.93 -2.89 6.82
C LYS A 17 16.94 -4.14 7.69
N GLY A 18 16.97 -5.31 7.05
CA GLY A 18 17.16 -6.59 7.71
C GLY A 18 17.89 -7.57 6.80
N GLN A 19 18.54 -8.57 7.38
CA GLN A 19 19.19 -9.64 6.62
C GLN A 19 18.17 -10.66 6.10
N VAL A 20 16.98 -10.70 6.70
CA VAL A 20 15.88 -11.61 6.37
C VAL A 20 14.58 -10.84 6.26
N ASP A 21 13.61 -11.39 5.56
CA ASP A 21 12.27 -10.80 5.41
C ASP A 21 11.33 -11.17 6.56
N PHE A 22 10.23 -10.44 6.70
CA PHE A 22 9.16 -10.76 7.65
C PHE A 22 8.30 -11.91 7.12
N SER A 23 8.10 -12.93 7.95
CA SER A 23 7.23 -14.06 7.63
C SER A 23 5.87 -13.92 8.31
N THR A 24 4.81 -14.22 7.57
CA THR A 24 3.44 -14.21 8.09
C THR A 24 2.90 -15.63 8.16
N PHE A 25 2.33 -16.02 9.31
CA PHE A 25 1.63 -17.30 9.43
C PHE A 25 0.46 -17.36 8.45
N SER A 26 0.40 -18.42 7.61
CA SER A 26 -0.60 -18.57 6.56
C SER A 26 -1.20 -19.97 6.47
N ASP A 27 -1.15 -20.73 7.56
CA ASP A 27 -1.72 -22.08 7.66
C ASP A 27 -3.25 -22.04 7.47
N LYS A 28 -3.79 -22.97 6.69
CA LYS A 28 -5.25 -23.08 6.43
C LYS A 28 -6.06 -23.22 7.73
N ARG A 29 -5.51 -23.87 8.76
CA ARG A 29 -6.18 -24.13 10.04
C ARG A 29 -6.46 -22.85 10.86
N ILE A 30 -5.75 -21.75 10.58
CA ILE A 30 -5.95 -20.45 11.23
C ILE A 30 -6.76 -19.47 10.37
N LYS A 31 -7.35 -19.95 9.27
CA LYS A 31 -8.17 -19.16 8.34
C LYS A 31 -9.60 -19.67 8.32
N LYS A 32 -10.53 -18.77 8.16
CA LYS A 32 -11.97 -19.03 8.10
C LYS A 32 -12.56 -18.35 6.87
N ASP A 33 -13.65 -18.90 6.34
CA ASP A 33 -14.43 -18.31 5.25
C ASP A 33 -13.57 -17.97 4.02
N VAL A 34 -12.71 -18.91 3.62
CA VAL A 34 -11.77 -18.77 2.50
C VAL A 34 -12.54 -18.78 1.18
N VAL A 35 -12.45 -17.69 0.44
CA VAL A 35 -13.01 -17.52 -0.91
C VAL A 35 -11.95 -17.01 -1.87
N ASP A 36 -12.19 -17.15 -3.18
CA ASP A 36 -11.31 -16.58 -4.20
C ASP A 36 -11.32 -15.06 -4.15
N SER A 37 -10.17 -14.43 -4.46
CA SER A 37 -10.07 -12.98 -4.56
C SER A 37 -10.85 -12.48 -5.77
N ASP A 38 -11.59 -11.40 -5.59
CA ASP A 38 -12.32 -10.66 -6.63
C ASP A 38 -11.53 -9.46 -7.18
N LEU A 39 -10.36 -9.18 -6.60
CA LEU A 39 -9.43 -8.14 -7.06
C LEU A 39 -8.40 -8.73 -8.02
N GLY A 40 -8.56 -8.49 -9.31
CA GLY A 40 -7.68 -8.97 -10.38
C GLY A 40 -7.31 -7.86 -11.36
N LEU A 41 -7.34 -8.17 -12.64
CA LEU A 41 -6.90 -7.30 -13.73
C LEU A 41 -7.63 -5.96 -13.76
N ASP A 42 -8.95 -5.96 -13.57
CA ASP A 42 -9.75 -4.73 -13.59
C ASP A 42 -9.34 -3.77 -12.46
N PHE A 43 -9.10 -4.28 -11.26
CA PHE A 43 -8.57 -3.47 -10.16
C PHE A 43 -7.18 -2.91 -10.48
N ILE A 44 -6.26 -3.75 -10.95
CA ILE A 44 -4.89 -3.33 -11.29
C ILE A 44 -4.89 -2.24 -12.36
N ASN A 45 -5.76 -2.34 -13.36
CA ASN A 45 -5.89 -1.33 -14.42
C ASN A 45 -6.46 0.01 -13.94
N LEU A 46 -7.12 0.05 -12.79
CA LEU A 46 -7.60 1.30 -12.17
C LEU A 46 -6.54 2.01 -11.32
N LEU A 47 -5.49 1.30 -10.92
CA LEU A 47 -4.42 1.89 -10.12
C LEU A 47 -3.57 2.85 -10.94
N LYS A 48 -3.09 3.90 -10.28
CA LYS A 48 -2.28 4.96 -10.91
C LYS A 48 -0.91 5.06 -10.24
N PRO A 49 0.13 4.40 -10.76
CA PRO A 49 1.49 4.61 -10.28
C PRO A 49 1.90 6.08 -10.40
N ARG A 50 2.44 6.64 -9.31
CA ARG A 50 2.79 8.05 -9.21
C ARG A 50 4.25 8.23 -8.80
N LYS A 51 4.82 9.36 -9.21
CA LYS A 51 6.05 9.89 -8.63
C LYS A 51 5.71 11.12 -7.79
N PHE A 52 6.30 11.21 -6.59
CA PHE A 52 6.03 12.31 -5.68
C PHE A 52 7.23 12.60 -4.77
N LYS A 53 7.26 13.80 -4.21
CA LYS A 53 8.09 14.13 -3.04
C LYS A 53 7.21 14.08 -1.80
N ARG A 54 7.79 13.70 -0.68
CA ARG A 54 7.09 13.77 0.61
C ARG A 54 7.12 15.20 1.14
N VAL A 55 6.08 15.60 1.84
CA VAL A 55 6.04 16.82 2.63
C VAL A 55 6.75 16.57 3.96
N ASN A 56 7.49 17.55 4.45
CA ASN A 56 8.10 17.47 5.77
C ASN A 56 7.00 17.22 6.82
N PRO A 57 7.15 16.24 7.73
CA PRO A 57 6.13 15.97 8.75
C PRO A 57 5.77 17.16 9.63
N ASN A 58 6.64 18.16 9.76
CA ASN A 58 6.33 19.42 10.42
C ASN A 58 5.23 20.24 9.72
N GLU A 59 5.03 20.01 8.42
CA GLU A 59 4.10 20.71 7.56
C GLU A 59 2.82 19.91 7.27
N TYR A 60 2.65 18.76 7.94
CA TYR A 60 1.43 17.98 7.79
C TYR A 60 0.22 18.80 8.23
N PRO A 61 -0.92 18.72 7.52
CA PRO A 61 -2.18 19.28 7.95
C PRO A 61 -2.53 18.84 9.39
N ASP A 62 -3.14 19.73 10.16
CA ASP A 62 -3.39 19.52 11.60
C ASP A 62 -4.32 18.33 11.88
N ASP A 63 -5.25 18.06 10.97
CA ASP A 63 -6.21 16.95 11.05
C ASP A 63 -5.56 15.56 10.93
N ILE A 64 -4.41 15.46 10.23
CA ILE A 64 -3.69 14.18 10.07
C ILE A 64 -2.37 14.11 10.84
N ARG A 65 -1.92 15.23 11.43
CA ARG A 65 -0.65 15.29 12.18
C ARG A 65 -0.78 14.64 13.55
N LYS A 66 0.17 13.79 13.89
CA LYS A 66 0.31 13.24 15.25
C LYS A 66 1.22 14.12 16.11
N PRO A 67 1.12 14.08 17.45
CA PRO A 67 1.88 14.97 18.35
C PRO A 67 3.40 14.98 18.16
N LEU A 68 3.98 13.88 17.67
CA LEU A 68 5.44 13.76 17.45
C LEU A 68 5.83 13.73 15.96
N ASP A 69 4.88 13.97 15.03
CA ASP A 69 5.22 14.06 13.61
C ASP A 69 6.15 15.25 13.39
N GLY A 70 7.32 15.00 12.80
CA GLY A 70 8.33 16.01 12.55
C GLY A 70 9.09 16.50 13.76
N GLN A 71 9.00 15.82 14.92
CA GLN A 71 9.67 16.22 16.15
C GLN A 71 10.35 15.04 16.85
N ASP A 72 11.41 15.33 17.61
CA ASP A 72 12.01 14.36 18.52
C ASP A 72 11.17 14.24 19.82
N LYS A 73 11.60 13.33 20.72
CA LYS A 73 10.93 13.14 22.03
C LYS A 73 10.96 14.37 22.95
N LYS A 74 11.80 15.37 22.63
CA LYS A 74 11.92 16.64 23.37
C LYS A 74 11.13 17.78 22.72
N GLY A 75 10.46 17.51 21.59
CA GLY A 75 9.68 18.51 20.84
C GLY A 75 10.53 19.35 19.86
N ASN A 76 11.80 19.00 19.64
CA ASN A 76 12.61 19.71 18.64
C ASN A 76 12.19 19.26 17.26
N LYS A 77 12.00 20.21 16.34
CA LYS A 77 11.66 19.93 14.93
C LYS A 77 12.81 19.25 14.21
N PHE A 78 12.49 18.27 13.36
CA PHE A 78 13.44 17.72 12.42
C PHE A 78 13.58 18.63 11.22
N GLU A 79 14.80 19.11 10.95
CA GLU A 79 15.12 19.78 9.71
C GLU A 79 15.51 18.75 8.66
N TRP A 80 14.83 18.75 7.54
CA TRP A 80 15.20 17.89 6.43
C TRP A 80 16.41 18.44 5.70
N THR A 81 17.32 17.54 5.36
CA THR A 81 18.41 17.85 4.42
C THR A 81 17.84 18.03 3.01
N ASP A 82 18.58 18.71 2.13
CA ASP A 82 18.19 18.87 0.72
C ASP A 82 17.93 17.53 0.03
N ASN A 83 18.70 16.50 0.36
CA ASN A 83 18.48 15.16 -0.17
C ASN A 83 17.15 14.56 0.25
N GLN A 84 16.74 14.71 1.51
CA GLN A 84 15.45 14.24 2.01
C GLN A 84 14.29 15.02 1.37
N ALA A 85 14.39 16.34 1.30
CA ALA A 85 13.38 17.20 0.71
C ALA A 85 13.20 16.98 -0.81
N ASN A 86 14.27 16.62 -1.52
CA ASN A 86 14.26 16.44 -2.96
C ASN A 86 14.12 14.99 -3.42
N LYS A 87 14.10 14.01 -2.50
CA LYS A 87 13.95 12.60 -2.82
C LYS A 87 12.60 12.34 -3.49
N VAL A 88 12.67 11.77 -4.70
CA VAL A 88 11.49 11.34 -5.46
C VAL A 88 11.18 9.89 -5.10
N TRP A 89 9.92 9.63 -4.86
CA TRP A 89 9.39 8.32 -4.51
C TRP A 89 8.44 7.83 -5.61
N ASP A 90 8.46 6.54 -5.87
CA ASP A 90 7.44 5.86 -6.66
C ASP A 90 6.42 5.21 -5.73
N GLY A 91 5.14 5.32 -6.06
CA GLY A 91 4.09 4.73 -5.23
C GLY A 91 2.69 5.05 -5.71
N LEU A 92 1.73 4.75 -4.86
CA LEU A 92 0.30 5.00 -5.07
C LEU A 92 -0.20 6.03 -4.06
N ILE A 93 -1.25 6.76 -4.43
CA ILE A 93 -1.98 7.65 -3.52
C ILE A 93 -3.13 6.87 -2.89
N ALA A 94 -3.22 6.86 -1.57
CA ALA A 94 -4.18 6.02 -0.84
C ALA A 94 -5.64 6.33 -1.22
N GLN A 95 -5.98 7.60 -1.46
CA GLN A 95 -7.28 8.04 -1.92
C GLN A 95 -7.62 7.48 -3.31
N GLU A 96 -6.66 7.48 -4.25
CA GLU A 96 -6.84 6.91 -5.59
C GLU A 96 -7.01 5.38 -5.54
N VAL A 97 -6.34 4.71 -4.61
CA VAL A 97 -6.54 3.27 -4.36
C VAL A 97 -7.93 3.01 -3.82
N LYS A 98 -8.41 3.84 -2.88
CA LYS A 98 -9.79 3.73 -2.35
C LYS A 98 -10.82 3.88 -3.45
N GLU A 99 -10.67 4.88 -4.34
CA GLU A 99 -11.54 5.04 -5.51
C GLU A 99 -11.57 3.80 -6.41
N ALA A 100 -10.42 3.16 -6.62
CA ALA A 100 -10.32 1.94 -7.42
C ALA A 100 -11.07 0.78 -6.76
N VAL A 101 -10.89 0.59 -5.44
CA VAL A 101 -11.61 -0.42 -4.65
C VAL A 101 -13.13 -0.21 -4.70
N ASP A 102 -13.59 1.04 -4.55
CA ASP A 102 -15.01 1.39 -4.58
C ASP A 102 -15.64 1.11 -5.96
N LYS A 103 -14.91 1.37 -7.04
CA LYS A 103 -15.34 1.03 -8.40
C LYS A 103 -15.48 -0.49 -8.61
N CYS A 104 -14.62 -1.27 -7.98
CA CYS A 104 -14.73 -2.74 -7.97
C CYS A 104 -15.83 -3.27 -7.04
N LYS A 105 -16.46 -2.41 -6.23
CA LYS A 105 -17.54 -2.74 -5.28
C LYS A 105 -17.15 -3.85 -4.29
N THR A 106 -15.91 -3.83 -3.82
CA THR A 106 -15.34 -4.83 -2.93
C THR A 106 -14.54 -4.19 -1.81
N THR A 107 -13.76 -4.98 -1.09
CA THR A 107 -12.85 -4.53 -0.02
C THR A 107 -11.41 -4.92 -0.35
N PHE A 108 -10.46 -4.13 0.11
CA PHE A 108 -9.04 -4.41 -0.05
C PHE A 108 -8.30 -4.21 1.28
N SER A 109 -7.76 -5.28 1.84
CA SER A 109 -7.03 -5.24 3.11
C SER A 109 -5.70 -4.48 3.06
N GLY A 110 -5.22 -4.15 1.86
CA GLY A 110 -4.03 -3.31 1.66
C GLY A 110 -4.29 -1.81 1.73
N TRP A 111 -5.55 -1.37 1.85
CA TRP A 111 -5.92 0.00 2.15
C TRP A 111 -6.45 0.11 3.57
N GLY A 112 -6.09 1.19 4.24
CA GLY A 112 -6.58 1.46 5.58
C GLY A 112 -6.61 2.96 5.89
N GLU A 113 -7.30 3.29 6.99
CA GLU A 113 -7.42 4.64 7.51
C GLU A 113 -7.21 4.64 9.02
N GLU A 114 -6.40 5.55 9.53
CA GLU A 114 -6.21 5.77 10.96
C GLU A 114 -7.35 6.62 11.55
N LYS A 115 -7.46 6.66 12.89
CA LYS A 115 -8.48 7.45 13.60
C LYS A 115 -8.47 8.94 13.26
N ASN A 116 -7.35 9.48 12.83
CA ASN A 116 -7.17 10.86 12.40
C ASN A 116 -7.31 11.04 10.88
N SER A 117 -8.00 10.12 10.21
CA SER A 117 -8.26 10.12 8.77
C SER A 117 -7.00 10.05 7.89
N LYS A 118 -5.81 9.81 8.47
CA LYS A 118 -4.60 9.55 7.69
C LYS A 118 -4.72 8.18 7.00
N GLN A 119 -4.71 8.18 5.67
CA GLN A 119 -4.84 6.95 4.89
C GLN A 119 -3.47 6.30 4.65
N LEU A 120 -3.47 4.98 4.52
CA LEU A 120 -2.27 4.17 4.35
C LEU A 120 -2.47 3.06 3.32
N ILE A 121 -1.36 2.59 2.77
CA ILE A 121 -1.31 1.45 1.85
C ILE A 121 -0.27 0.46 2.36
N THR A 122 -0.67 -0.81 2.42
CA THR A 122 0.22 -1.94 2.65
C THR A 122 0.63 -2.52 1.30
N TYR A 123 1.79 -2.13 0.79
CA TYR A 123 2.26 -2.51 -0.56
C TYR A 123 2.44 -4.01 -0.74
N SER A 124 2.87 -4.74 0.30
CA SER A 124 3.03 -6.20 0.23
C SER A 124 1.72 -6.93 -0.09
N THR A 125 0.57 -6.37 0.30
CA THR A 125 -0.75 -6.94 0.01
C THR A 125 -1.13 -6.81 -1.47
N MET A 126 -0.52 -5.86 -2.21
CA MET A 126 -0.72 -5.70 -3.66
C MET A 126 -0.30 -6.93 -4.48
N VAL A 127 0.53 -7.79 -3.93
CA VAL A 127 0.96 -9.03 -4.59
C VAL A 127 -0.24 -9.93 -4.91
N MET A 128 -1.28 -9.97 -4.07
CA MET A 128 -2.44 -10.85 -4.30
C MET A 128 -3.25 -10.43 -5.53
N PRO A 129 -3.69 -9.16 -5.69
CA PRO A 129 -4.32 -8.70 -6.94
C PRO A 129 -3.42 -8.87 -8.17
N LEU A 130 -2.11 -8.69 -8.05
CA LEU A 130 -1.17 -8.89 -9.16
C LEU A 130 -1.11 -10.34 -9.60
N ILE A 131 -1.07 -11.30 -8.67
CA ILE A 131 -1.13 -12.74 -8.99
C ILE A 131 -2.43 -13.05 -9.75
N LYS A 132 -3.57 -12.59 -9.25
CA LYS A 132 -4.87 -12.78 -9.90
C LYS A 132 -4.89 -12.16 -11.30
N ALA A 133 -4.40 -10.93 -11.46
CA ALA A 133 -4.35 -10.25 -12.76
C ALA A 133 -3.48 -11.01 -13.78
N VAL A 134 -2.34 -11.56 -13.36
CA VAL A 134 -1.49 -12.39 -14.22
C VAL A 134 -2.20 -13.67 -14.65
N GLN A 135 -2.92 -14.35 -13.74
CA GLN A 135 -3.71 -15.53 -14.06
C GLN A 135 -4.82 -15.23 -15.09
N GLU A 136 -5.54 -14.12 -14.91
CA GLU A 136 -6.57 -13.67 -15.85
C GLU A 136 -5.99 -13.29 -17.21
N LEU A 137 -4.82 -12.65 -17.25
CA LEU A 137 -4.12 -12.35 -18.50
C LEU A 137 -3.66 -13.63 -19.22
N SER A 138 -3.10 -14.62 -18.48
CA SER A 138 -2.69 -15.91 -19.04
C SER A 138 -3.87 -16.60 -19.73
N THR A 139 -5.02 -16.67 -19.05
CA THR A 139 -6.23 -17.26 -19.62
C THR A 139 -6.70 -16.52 -20.90
N LYS A 140 -6.68 -15.17 -20.88
CA LYS A 140 -7.05 -14.37 -22.06
C LYS A 140 -6.12 -14.61 -23.25
N VAL A 141 -4.81 -14.76 -23.00
CA VAL A 141 -3.83 -15.07 -24.04
C VAL A 141 -4.10 -16.45 -24.64
N GLU A 142 -4.29 -17.49 -23.80
CA GLU A 142 -4.60 -18.85 -24.25
C GLU A 142 -5.87 -18.90 -25.10
N ASP A 143 -6.92 -18.15 -24.74
CA ASP A 143 -8.16 -18.08 -25.48
C ASP A 143 -7.97 -17.38 -26.85
N LEU A 144 -7.18 -16.31 -26.90
CA LEU A 144 -6.84 -15.65 -28.16
C LEU A 144 -6.00 -16.55 -29.08
N GLU A 145 -5.05 -17.28 -28.56
CA GLU A 145 -4.25 -18.24 -29.33
C GLU A 145 -5.12 -19.38 -29.92
N LYS A 146 -6.11 -19.87 -29.17
CA LYS A 146 -7.07 -20.86 -29.69
C LYS A 146 -7.89 -20.28 -30.83
N GLN A 147 -8.45 -19.07 -30.67
CA GLN A 147 -9.22 -18.41 -31.69
C GLN A 147 -8.44 -18.14 -33.00
N LEU A 148 -7.12 -17.94 -32.89
CA LEU A 148 -6.25 -17.76 -34.06
C LEU A 148 -5.92 -19.06 -34.77
N LYS A 149 -5.85 -20.19 -34.04
CA LYS A 149 -5.61 -21.52 -34.63
C LYS A 149 -6.85 -22.09 -35.33
N ASP A 150 -8.04 -21.67 -34.93
CA ASP A 150 -9.32 -22.14 -35.46
C ASP A 150 -9.78 -21.35 -36.71
N LYS A 151 -8.98 -20.36 -37.15
CA LYS A 151 -9.19 -19.58 -38.39
C LYS A 151 -8.30 -20.06 -39.52
#